data_b269d3afaf37400efe25a8bd5b781797
#
_entry.id   b269d3afaf37400efe25a8bd5b781797
#
_cell.length_a   1.000
_cell.length_b   1.000
_cell.length_c   1.000
_cell.angle_alpha   90.00
_cell.angle_beta   90.00
_cell.angle_gamma   90.00
#
_symmetry.space_group_name_H-M   'P 1'
#
loop_
_entity.id
_entity.type
_entity.pdbx_description
1 polymer ?
#
loop_
_entity_poly.entity_id
_entity_poly.type
_entity_poly.pdbx_seq_one_letter_code
_entity_poly.pdbx_strand_id
1 'polypeptide(L)'
;MTREVPARAARPWLLALLLSLGAAVAVQPADAAQHRARQPSAMKKKASSHSRVAKGRVAKRKTAVAAHSTRSKKKVVARAAPVLTAAEAAGPLRVSASYAYVVDQDTGEVLFGKNPQAVHPIASLTKLMTGMIVAEAKLPMDEKIAITDDDVDRVKFSSSRLKVGTELTRAQALHLALMSSENRAAHALARTYPGGESAFVSAMNVKATQLGMQRTRYVEPTGLSSDNQSTAHDLAVLTAAASEQPLLRRYSTSPGYRLATDSGSLQYVNSNRLVRSGTWDIDVQKTGYIREAGYTLLMQAELAGRKLVMVFLDSASKLARMRDPERVRAWLRAHPELTAHKAADKDS
;
A
#
# COMPACT_ATOMS: atom_id res chain seq x y z
N MET A 1 -41.56 32.60 -38.56
CA MET A 1 -42.07 31.45 -37.82
C MET A 1 -40.96 30.97 -36.90
N THR A 2 -40.98 31.52 -35.71
CA THR A 2 -39.99 31.24 -34.62
C THR A 2 -40.55 30.13 -33.73
N ARG A 3 -39.82 29.00 -33.61
CA ARG A 3 -40.18 27.93 -32.69
C ARG A 3 -39.48 28.16 -31.35
N GLU A 4 -40.28 28.39 -30.32
CA GLU A 4 -39.87 28.45 -28.93
C GLU A 4 -39.53 27.04 -28.42
N VAL A 5 -38.41 26.95 -27.65
CA VAL A 5 -37.95 25.74 -26.93
C VAL A 5 -38.45 25.89 -25.48
N PRO A 6 -39.14 24.91 -24.88
CA PRO A 6 -39.61 25.02 -23.49
C PRO A 6 -38.49 24.78 -22.49
N ALA A 7 -38.43 25.64 -21.48
CA ALA A 7 -37.52 25.59 -20.33
C ALA A 7 -37.82 24.36 -19.43
N ARG A 8 -36.80 23.61 -19.07
CA ARG A 8 -36.86 22.51 -18.08
C ARG A 8 -36.91 23.10 -16.66
N ALA A 9 -37.96 22.77 -15.93
CA ALA A 9 -38.17 23.11 -14.54
C ALA A 9 -37.15 22.48 -13.60
N ALA A 10 -36.51 23.29 -12.77
CA ALA A 10 -35.68 22.85 -11.66
C ALA A 10 -36.58 22.37 -10.50
N ARG A 11 -36.29 21.20 -9.97
CA ARG A 11 -36.93 20.66 -8.76
C ARG A 11 -36.14 21.15 -7.52
N PRO A 12 -36.82 21.78 -6.54
CA PRO A 12 -36.19 22.13 -5.27
C PRO A 12 -36.14 20.95 -4.33
N TRP A 13 -34.98 20.63 -3.77
CA TRP A 13 -34.84 19.71 -2.67
C TRP A 13 -35.11 20.44 -1.35
N LEU A 14 -36.10 19.96 -0.62
CA LEU A 14 -36.53 20.45 0.68
C LEU A 14 -35.41 20.25 1.74
N LEU A 15 -35.00 21.38 2.36
CA LEU A 15 -34.29 21.41 3.62
C LEU A 15 -35.26 21.03 4.77
N ALA A 16 -35.02 19.87 5.40
CA ALA A 16 -35.64 19.56 6.69
C ALA A 16 -34.68 19.95 7.82
N LEU A 17 -35.01 21.06 8.49
CA LEU A 17 -34.35 21.53 9.69
C LEU A 17 -34.95 20.77 10.89
N LEU A 18 -34.18 19.87 11.53
CA LEU A 18 -34.53 19.28 12.82
C LEU A 18 -33.74 19.96 13.93
N LEU A 19 -34.44 20.82 14.68
CA LEU A 19 -34.03 21.31 16.00
C LEU A 19 -34.10 20.15 17.01
N SER A 20 -32.97 19.72 17.59
CA SER A 20 -32.95 18.87 18.78
C SER A 20 -32.45 19.67 19.98
N LEU A 21 -33.31 19.77 21.00
CA LEU A 21 -33.08 20.35 22.33
C LEU A 21 -31.86 19.72 23.01
N GLY A 22 -31.00 20.56 23.55
CA GLY A 22 -29.93 20.18 24.45
C GLY A 22 -30.46 19.79 25.84
N ALA A 23 -30.03 18.64 26.34
CA ALA A 23 -30.08 18.29 27.75
C ALA A 23 -28.64 18.36 28.29
N ALA A 24 -28.38 19.38 29.11
CA ALA A 24 -27.14 19.49 29.88
C ALA A 24 -27.17 18.51 31.06
N VAL A 25 -26.25 17.54 31.07
CA VAL A 25 -25.99 16.70 32.22
C VAL A 25 -24.77 17.27 32.96
N ALA A 26 -24.99 17.79 34.15
CA ALA A 26 -23.95 18.24 35.07
C ALA A 26 -23.21 17.03 35.66
N VAL A 27 -21.89 16.96 35.46
CA VAL A 27 -21.01 15.99 36.14
C VAL A 27 -20.39 16.71 37.34
N GLN A 28 -20.66 16.20 38.54
CA GLN A 28 -20.01 16.60 39.78
C GLN A 28 -18.62 15.94 39.91
N PRO A 29 -17.62 16.62 40.51
CA PRO A 29 -16.31 16.03 40.73
C PRO A 29 -16.33 15.14 41.98
N ALA A 30 -15.81 13.92 41.86
CA ALA A 30 -15.57 13.03 42.99
C ALA A 30 -14.16 13.20 43.57
N ASP A 31 -14.13 13.16 44.88
CA ASP A 31 -13.07 13.43 45.86
C ASP A 31 -11.74 12.68 45.61
N ALA A 32 -10.69 13.42 45.97
CA ALA A 32 -9.32 12.94 46.12
C ALA A 32 -9.18 12.10 47.39
N ALA A 33 -8.80 10.84 47.28
CA ALA A 33 -8.30 10.03 48.39
C ALA A 33 -6.78 9.84 48.26
N GLN A 34 -6.08 10.44 49.23
CA GLN A 34 -4.63 10.31 49.48
C GLN A 34 -4.28 8.87 49.83
N HIS A 35 -3.30 8.27 49.18
CA HIS A 35 -2.54 7.16 49.74
C HIS A 35 -1.02 7.40 49.67
N ARG A 36 -0.49 7.42 50.89
CA ARG A 36 0.88 7.60 51.31
C ARG A 36 1.92 6.78 50.54
N ALA A 37 3.02 7.47 50.31
CA ALA A 37 4.32 6.93 49.96
C ALA A 37 4.84 5.88 50.94
N ARG A 38 5.43 4.81 50.42
CA ARG A 38 6.44 4.00 51.10
C ARG A 38 7.66 3.93 50.20
N GLN A 39 8.76 4.49 50.66
CA GLN A 39 10.09 4.39 50.08
C GLN A 39 10.76 3.05 50.45
N PRO A 40 11.71 2.57 49.62
CA PRO A 40 12.37 1.30 49.79
C PRO A 40 13.68 1.44 50.60
N SER A 41 13.98 0.39 51.34
CA SER A 41 15.24 0.19 52.05
C SER A 41 16.34 -0.31 51.09
N ALA A 42 17.50 0.31 51.25
CA ALA A 42 18.76 -0.06 50.59
C ALA A 42 19.33 -1.34 51.18
N MET A 43 19.90 -2.19 50.29
CA MET A 43 20.77 -3.29 50.71
C MET A 43 22.01 -3.40 49.85
N LYS A 44 23.07 -2.96 50.45
CA LYS A 44 24.51 -3.18 50.40
C LYS A 44 25.13 -4.16 49.41
N LYS A 45 26.18 -3.60 48.82
CA LYS A 45 27.36 -4.16 48.17
C LYS A 45 27.91 -5.45 48.81
N LYS A 46 28.39 -6.36 47.93
CA LYS A 46 29.58 -7.16 48.21
C LYS A 46 30.43 -7.26 46.94
N ALA A 47 31.63 -6.69 47.08
CA ALA A 47 32.76 -6.87 46.16
C ALA A 47 33.49 -8.16 46.58
N SER A 48 34.00 -8.92 45.66
CA SER A 48 35.12 -9.80 45.91
C SER A 48 36.03 -9.81 44.69
N SER A 49 37.25 -9.40 44.98
CA SER A 49 38.46 -9.42 44.17
C SER A 49 39.12 -10.82 44.22
N HIS A 50 39.90 -11.13 43.24
CA HIS A 50 41.14 -11.93 43.17
C HIS A 50 41.18 -12.63 41.83
N SER A 51 42.28 -12.85 41.11
CA SER A 51 43.65 -12.38 41.17
C SER A 51 44.31 -12.82 39.83
N ARG A 52 45.36 -12.09 39.51
CA ARG A 52 46.28 -12.37 38.39
C ARG A 52 46.88 -13.77 38.42
N VAL A 53 47.14 -14.35 37.24
CA VAL A 53 48.41 -14.98 36.95
C VAL A 53 48.74 -14.87 35.47
N ALA A 54 49.96 -14.44 35.18
CA ALA A 54 50.57 -14.31 33.88
C ALA A 54 51.40 -15.55 33.56
N LYS A 55 51.72 -15.69 32.28
CA LYS A 55 52.89 -16.27 31.61
C LYS A 55 52.63 -17.36 30.61
N GLY A 56 53.11 -17.14 29.42
CA GLY A 56 53.84 -18.14 28.69
C GLY A 56 53.80 -17.95 27.15
N ARG A 57 54.84 -17.34 26.61
CA ARG A 57 55.26 -17.34 25.20
C ARG A 57 55.23 -18.78 24.64
N VAL A 58 54.85 -18.94 23.35
CA VAL A 58 55.74 -19.55 22.33
C VAL A 58 55.17 -19.23 20.94
N ALA A 59 56.03 -18.62 20.11
CA ALA A 59 55.80 -18.39 18.68
C ALA A 59 56.02 -19.71 17.90
N LYS A 60 55.11 -20.03 17.00
CA LYS A 60 55.38 -20.89 15.86
C LYS A 60 54.81 -20.29 14.58
N ARG A 61 55.72 -19.71 13.80
CA ARG A 61 55.57 -19.36 12.39
C ARG A 61 55.24 -20.63 11.60
N LYS A 62 54.10 -20.69 10.93
CA LYS A 62 53.91 -21.57 9.79
C LYS A 62 53.31 -20.78 8.64
N THR A 63 54.12 -20.70 7.62
CA THR A 63 53.82 -20.25 6.26
C THR A 63 52.62 -21.05 5.75
N ALA A 64 51.53 -20.37 5.44
CA ALA A 64 50.40 -20.91 4.69
C ALA A 64 50.36 -20.26 3.32
N VAL A 65 50.53 -21.08 2.33
CA VAL A 65 50.46 -20.82 0.90
C VAL A 65 49.09 -20.24 0.56
N ALA A 66 49.07 -19.09 -0.11
CA ALA A 66 47.85 -18.44 -0.62
C ALA A 66 47.30 -19.32 -1.77
N ALA A 67 46.24 -20.06 -1.49
CA ALA A 67 45.42 -20.68 -2.52
C ALA A 67 44.46 -19.58 -3.07
N HIS A 68 44.75 -19.10 -4.25
CA HIS A 68 43.84 -18.26 -5.03
C HIS A 68 42.59 -19.07 -5.40
N SER A 69 41.55 -18.99 -4.59
CA SER A 69 40.21 -19.45 -4.97
C SER A 69 39.64 -18.44 -5.96
N THR A 70 39.76 -18.74 -7.24
CA THR A 70 38.97 -18.10 -8.30
C THR A 70 37.51 -18.44 -8.15
N ARG A 71 36.80 -17.68 -7.32
CA ARG A 71 35.36 -17.75 -7.19
C ARG A 71 34.73 -17.25 -8.48
N SER A 72 34.51 -18.16 -9.41
CA SER A 72 33.75 -17.92 -10.62
C SER A 72 32.42 -17.29 -10.24
N LYS A 73 32.24 -16.00 -10.57
CA LYS A 73 30.94 -15.31 -10.49
C LYS A 73 30.04 -15.97 -11.53
N LYS A 74 29.30 -17.02 -11.14
CA LYS A 74 28.17 -17.48 -11.92
C LYS A 74 27.24 -16.31 -12.10
N LYS A 75 27.26 -15.73 -13.32
CA LYS A 75 26.27 -14.77 -13.78
C LYS A 75 24.91 -15.48 -13.68
N VAL A 76 24.14 -15.16 -12.64
CA VAL A 76 22.74 -15.60 -12.56
C VAL A 76 22.03 -14.89 -13.68
N VAL A 77 21.96 -15.54 -14.84
CA VAL A 77 21.09 -15.15 -15.92
C VAL A 77 19.68 -15.25 -15.32
N ALA A 78 19.05 -14.10 -15.10
CA ALA A 78 17.66 -14.04 -14.68
C ALA A 78 16.84 -14.78 -15.76
N ARG A 79 16.46 -16.01 -15.44
CA ARG A 79 15.63 -16.84 -16.32
C ARG A 79 14.36 -16.04 -16.58
N ALA A 80 14.17 -15.62 -17.82
CA ALA A 80 12.94 -14.97 -18.25
C ALA A 80 11.77 -15.82 -17.77
N ALA A 81 10.74 -15.18 -17.19
CA ALA A 81 9.55 -15.93 -16.79
C ALA A 81 9.03 -16.67 -18.04
N PRO A 82 8.63 -17.94 -17.95
CA PRO A 82 8.10 -18.64 -19.09
C PRO A 82 6.90 -17.84 -19.63
N VAL A 83 7.00 -17.45 -20.88
CA VAL A 83 5.92 -16.81 -21.63
C VAL A 83 4.81 -17.87 -21.73
N LEU A 84 3.55 -17.50 -21.48
CA LEU A 84 2.41 -18.38 -21.71
C LEU A 84 2.45 -18.85 -23.16
N THR A 85 2.21 -20.11 -23.39
CA THR A 85 2.04 -20.64 -24.74
C THR A 85 0.77 -20.05 -25.39
N ALA A 86 0.73 -19.96 -26.70
CA ALA A 86 -0.46 -19.47 -27.41
C ALA A 86 -1.73 -20.29 -27.06
N ALA A 87 -1.58 -21.60 -26.86
CA ALA A 87 -2.68 -22.48 -26.44
C ALA A 87 -3.19 -22.18 -25.02
N GLU A 88 -2.30 -21.85 -24.08
CA GLU A 88 -2.71 -21.43 -22.71
C GLU A 88 -3.40 -20.07 -22.72
N ALA A 89 -3.04 -19.18 -23.62
CA ALA A 89 -3.67 -17.87 -23.76
C ALA A 89 -5.03 -17.95 -24.46
N ALA A 90 -5.25 -18.88 -25.39
CA ALA A 90 -6.50 -19.07 -26.12
C ALA A 90 -7.61 -19.78 -25.31
N GLY A 91 -7.27 -20.35 -24.15
CA GLY A 91 -8.22 -20.97 -23.24
C GLY A 91 -8.86 -19.97 -22.25
N PRO A 92 -9.69 -20.47 -21.32
CA PRO A 92 -10.26 -19.62 -20.27
C PRO A 92 -9.16 -19.00 -19.41
N LEU A 93 -9.32 -17.71 -19.06
CA LEU A 93 -8.35 -17.01 -18.21
C LEU A 93 -8.14 -17.74 -16.87
N ARG A 94 -6.89 -18.05 -16.56
CA ARG A 94 -6.48 -18.69 -15.30
C ARG A 94 -5.46 -17.83 -14.58
N VAL A 95 -5.76 -17.46 -13.35
CA VAL A 95 -4.87 -16.72 -12.45
C VAL A 95 -4.48 -17.56 -11.24
N SER A 96 -3.30 -17.29 -10.67
CA SER A 96 -2.79 -18.00 -9.48
C SER A 96 -3.33 -17.43 -8.18
N ALA A 97 -3.79 -16.17 -8.16
CA ALA A 97 -4.40 -15.57 -7.01
C ALA A 97 -5.66 -16.33 -6.55
N SER A 98 -5.88 -16.43 -5.23
CA SER A 98 -7.07 -17.07 -4.66
C SER A 98 -8.32 -16.23 -4.83
N TYR A 99 -8.15 -14.89 -4.86
CA TYR A 99 -9.20 -13.91 -5.08
C TYR A 99 -8.75 -12.96 -6.19
N ALA A 100 -9.59 -12.74 -7.18
CA ALA A 100 -9.26 -11.86 -8.30
C ALA A 100 -10.49 -11.19 -8.88
N TYR A 101 -10.29 -9.99 -9.41
CA TYR A 101 -11.29 -9.24 -10.15
C TYR A 101 -10.61 -8.42 -11.25
N VAL A 102 -11.13 -8.54 -12.46
CA VAL A 102 -10.68 -7.77 -13.63
C VAL A 102 -11.90 -7.15 -14.28
N VAL A 103 -11.92 -5.83 -14.36
CA VAL A 103 -13.06 -5.05 -14.86
C VAL A 103 -12.54 -3.92 -15.76
N ASP A 104 -13.27 -3.66 -16.83
CA ASP A 104 -13.08 -2.46 -17.63
C ASP A 104 -13.67 -1.25 -16.90
N GLN A 105 -12.84 -0.24 -16.63
CA GLN A 105 -13.26 0.92 -15.85
C GLN A 105 -14.27 1.80 -16.58
N ASP A 106 -14.15 1.90 -17.91
CA ASP A 106 -14.99 2.80 -18.70
C ASP A 106 -16.39 2.21 -18.96
N THR A 107 -16.49 0.89 -19.10
CA THR A 107 -17.76 0.20 -19.42
C THR A 107 -18.40 -0.51 -18.25
N GLY A 108 -17.61 -0.82 -17.19
CA GLY A 108 -18.05 -1.65 -16.08
C GLY A 108 -18.11 -3.14 -16.43
N GLU A 109 -17.70 -3.56 -17.63
CA GLU A 109 -17.70 -4.97 -18.03
C GLU A 109 -16.73 -5.78 -17.18
N VAL A 110 -17.23 -6.85 -16.57
CA VAL A 110 -16.43 -7.78 -15.78
C VAL A 110 -15.83 -8.84 -16.68
N LEU A 111 -14.51 -8.75 -16.91
CA LEU A 111 -13.80 -9.70 -17.75
C LEU A 111 -13.42 -10.98 -17.02
N PHE A 112 -13.19 -10.89 -15.70
CA PHE A 112 -12.84 -12.05 -14.89
C PHE A 112 -13.18 -11.83 -13.42
N GLY A 113 -13.72 -12.86 -12.76
CA GLY A 113 -13.99 -12.90 -11.34
C GLY A 113 -13.65 -14.25 -10.72
N LYS A 114 -12.87 -14.26 -9.65
CA LYS A 114 -12.59 -15.44 -8.83
C LYS A 114 -12.73 -15.04 -7.36
N ASN A 115 -13.79 -15.53 -6.71
CA ASN A 115 -14.12 -15.15 -5.33
C ASN A 115 -14.10 -13.62 -5.08
N PRO A 116 -14.63 -12.77 -6.00
CA PRO A 116 -14.38 -11.33 -5.98
C PRO A 116 -14.98 -10.62 -4.77
N GLN A 117 -15.98 -11.21 -4.12
CA GLN A 117 -16.69 -10.67 -2.96
C GLN A 117 -16.22 -11.26 -1.62
N ALA A 118 -15.26 -12.19 -1.63
CA ALA A 118 -14.76 -12.77 -0.39
C ALA A 118 -13.83 -11.80 0.33
N VAL A 119 -14.05 -11.61 1.63
CA VAL A 119 -13.23 -10.74 2.48
C VAL A 119 -11.89 -11.41 2.78
N HIS A 120 -10.81 -10.66 2.63
CA HIS A 120 -9.45 -11.14 2.87
C HIS A 120 -8.56 -10.01 3.42
N PRO A 121 -7.52 -10.30 4.23
CA PRO A 121 -6.51 -9.33 4.58
C PRO A 121 -5.81 -8.78 3.33
N ILE A 122 -5.58 -7.46 3.30
CA ILE A 122 -5.14 -6.78 2.08
C ILE A 122 -3.69 -6.30 2.11
N ALA A 123 -3.03 -6.44 3.25
CA ALA A 123 -1.66 -5.95 3.42
C ALA A 123 -1.51 -4.48 2.99
N SER A 124 -0.37 -4.12 2.44
CA SER A 124 -0.06 -2.74 2.02
C SER A 124 -0.90 -2.19 0.86
N LEU A 125 -1.91 -2.90 0.34
CA LEU A 125 -2.90 -2.28 -0.55
C LEU A 125 -3.66 -1.17 0.19
N THR A 126 -3.77 -1.27 1.52
CA THR A 126 -4.22 -0.23 2.46
C THR A 126 -3.64 1.14 2.15
N LYS A 127 -2.35 1.21 1.76
CA LYS A 127 -1.67 2.48 1.50
C LYS A 127 -2.24 3.26 0.31
N LEU A 128 -3.04 2.63 -0.55
CA LEU A 128 -3.76 3.37 -1.59
C LEU A 128 -4.87 4.22 -0.97
N MET A 129 -5.62 3.68 0.01
CA MET A 129 -6.60 4.46 0.79
C MET A 129 -5.89 5.55 1.62
N THR A 130 -4.76 5.23 2.25
CA THR A 130 -3.93 6.24 2.93
C THR A 130 -3.57 7.39 1.99
N GLY A 131 -3.17 7.09 0.75
CA GLY A 131 -2.91 8.09 -0.28
C GLY A 131 -4.12 8.93 -0.63
N MET A 132 -5.31 8.32 -0.75
CA MET A 132 -6.58 9.03 -1.01
C MET A 132 -6.86 10.05 0.10
N ILE A 133 -6.78 9.65 1.37
CA ILE A 133 -7.05 10.55 2.49
C ILE A 133 -6.05 11.71 2.51
N VAL A 134 -4.76 11.45 2.30
CA VAL A 134 -3.73 12.50 2.26
C VAL A 134 -3.96 13.47 1.09
N ALA A 135 -4.32 12.97 -0.09
CA ALA A 135 -4.57 13.80 -1.27
C ALA A 135 -5.81 14.70 -1.09
N GLU A 136 -6.87 14.17 -0.45
CA GLU A 136 -8.12 14.88 -0.23
C GLU A 136 -8.06 15.85 0.95
N ALA A 137 -7.18 15.64 1.91
CA ALA A 137 -7.02 16.48 3.10
C ALA A 137 -6.52 17.91 2.78
N LYS A 138 -5.93 18.11 1.59
CA LYS A 138 -5.37 19.41 1.14
C LYS A 138 -4.39 20.05 2.14
N LEU A 139 -3.70 19.21 2.94
CA LEU A 139 -2.66 19.66 3.85
C LEU A 139 -1.41 20.11 3.06
N PRO A 140 -0.59 21.03 3.59
CA PRO A 140 0.64 21.46 2.94
C PRO A 140 1.55 20.26 2.61
N MET A 141 1.85 20.07 1.34
CA MET A 141 2.64 18.92 0.88
C MET A 141 4.14 19.12 1.10
N ASP A 142 4.59 20.34 1.32
CA ASP A 142 5.95 20.76 1.68
C ASP A 142 6.21 20.75 3.19
N GLU A 143 5.16 20.58 4.00
CA GLU A 143 5.29 20.45 5.45
C GLU A 143 6.23 19.29 5.81
N LYS A 144 7.21 19.60 6.67
CA LYS A 144 8.18 18.62 7.16
C LYS A 144 7.56 17.72 8.23
N ILE A 145 7.75 16.44 8.08
CA ILE A 145 7.34 15.37 8.98
C ILE A 145 8.60 14.64 9.46
N ALA A 146 8.82 14.58 10.76
CA ALA A 146 9.87 13.76 11.34
C ALA A 146 9.36 12.34 11.58
N ILE A 147 10.19 11.35 11.24
CA ILE A 147 9.96 9.96 11.64
C ILE A 147 10.28 9.82 13.12
N THR A 148 9.33 9.30 13.90
CA THR A 148 9.46 9.11 15.33
C THR A 148 9.49 7.62 15.72
N ASP A 149 9.68 7.32 16.98
CA ASP A 149 9.61 5.95 17.52
C ASP A 149 8.21 5.34 17.37
N ASP A 150 7.16 6.16 17.31
CA ASP A 150 5.79 5.71 17.06
C ASP A 150 5.63 5.13 15.65
N ASP A 151 6.45 5.58 14.69
CA ASP A 151 6.39 5.09 13.31
C ASP A 151 7.12 3.73 13.13
N VAL A 152 7.74 3.21 14.19
CA VAL A 152 8.44 1.92 14.13
C VAL A 152 7.44 0.77 14.19
N ASP A 153 7.47 -0.08 13.16
CA ASP A 153 6.62 -1.28 13.12
C ASP A 153 6.93 -2.25 14.25
N ARG A 154 5.99 -2.40 15.17
CA ARG A 154 6.02 -3.32 16.30
C ARG A 154 5.06 -4.51 16.13
N VAL A 155 4.36 -4.57 14.99
CA VAL A 155 3.37 -5.62 14.68
C VAL A 155 4.00 -6.78 13.92
N LYS A 156 4.73 -6.46 12.85
CA LYS A 156 5.39 -7.43 11.97
C LYS A 156 6.92 -7.31 11.98
N PHE A 157 7.46 -6.32 12.71
CA PHE A 157 8.89 -6.04 12.81
C PHE A 157 9.56 -5.84 11.44
N SER A 158 8.85 -5.20 10.52
CA SER A 158 9.37 -4.91 9.20
C SER A 158 10.53 -3.90 9.27
N SER A 159 11.57 -4.14 8.50
CA SER A 159 12.69 -3.22 8.43
C SER A 159 12.35 -1.99 7.59
N SER A 160 12.89 -0.83 7.99
CA SER A 160 12.83 0.41 7.22
C SER A 160 14.21 1.06 7.14
N ARG A 161 14.45 1.76 6.03
CA ARG A 161 15.66 2.59 5.83
C ARG A 161 15.47 4.02 6.32
N LEU A 162 14.22 4.45 6.56
CA LEU A 162 13.94 5.70 7.25
C LEU A 162 14.23 5.52 8.73
N LYS A 163 15.29 6.14 9.21
CA LYS A 163 15.65 6.12 10.63
C LYS A 163 14.76 7.08 11.41
N VAL A 164 14.55 6.81 12.70
CA VAL A 164 13.98 7.77 13.63
C VAL A 164 14.84 9.04 13.60
N GLY A 165 14.21 10.21 13.61
CA GLY A 165 14.82 11.52 13.41
C GLY A 165 14.98 11.95 11.94
N THR A 166 14.71 11.07 10.96
CA THR A 166 14.72 11.49 9.55
C THR A 166 13.55 12.44 9.28
N GLU A 167 13.85 13.63 8.76
CA GLU A 167 12.83 14.56 8.27
C GLU A 167 12.58 14.37 6.78
N LEU A 168 11.32 14.41 6.38
CA LEU A 168 10.90 14.40 4.98
C LEU A 168 9.62 15.24 4.82
N THR A 169 9.38 15.76 3.64
CA THR A 169 8.11 16.46 3.39
C THR A 169 6.94 15.48 3.34
N ARG A 170 5.71 15.97 3.55
CA ARG A 170 4.49 15.18 3.38
C ARG A 170 4.43 14.55 1.99
N ALA A 171 4.82 15.30 0.95
CA ALA A 171 4.93 14.80 -0.42
C ALA A 171 5.92 13.64 -0.54
N GLN A 172 7.10 13.73 0.07
CA GLN A 172 8.10 12.68 0.08
C GLN A 172 7.61 11.44 0.84
N ALA A 173 6.95 11.62 1.99
CA ALA A 173 6.36 10.53 2.75
C ALA A 173 5.31 9.79 1.92
N LEU A 174 4.38 10.51 1.28
CA LEU A 174 3.36 9.92 0.40
C LEU A 174 3.97 9.19 -0.79
N HIS A 175 4.97 9.78 -1.43
CA HIS A 175 5.69 9.16 -2.55
C HIS A 175 6.31 7.82 -2.13
N LEU A 176 7.03 7.77 -1.01
CA LEU A 176 7.65 6.55 -0.50
C LEU A 176 6.62 5.50 -0.06
N ALA A 177 5.52 5.91 0.57
CA ALA A 177 4.44 5.01 0.98
C ALA A 177 3.79 4.31 -0.22
N LEU A 178 3.55 5.03 -1.32
CA LEU A 178 2.90 4.49 -2.52
C LEU A 178 3.88 3.69 -3.39
N MET A 179 5.05 4.25 -3.72
CA MET A 179 6.00 3.66 -4.65
C MET A 179 6.73 2.44 -4.07
N SER A 180 7.35 2.63 -2.89
CA SER A 180 8.21 1.61 -2.28
C SER A 180 7.53 0.85 -1.13
N SER A 181 6.27 1.22 -0.81
CA SER A 181 5.51 0.63 0.30
C SER A 181 6.14 0.88 1.68
N GLU A 182 6.74 2.06 1.88
CA GLU A 182 7.41 2.41 3.14
C GLU A 182 6.40 2.55 4.28
N ASN A 183 6.55 1.70 5.32
CA ASN A 183 5.59 1.64 6.43
C ASN A 183 5.69 2.85 7.35
N ARG A 184 6.91 3.27 7.72
CA ARG A 184 7.11 4.44 8.60
C ARG A 184 6.58 5.72 7.96
N ALA A 185 6.75 5.87 6.65
CA ALA A 185 6.19 7.01 5.92
C ALA A 185 4.66 7.01 5.94
N ALA A 186 4.03 5.86 5.73
CA ALA A 186 2.56 5.74 5.77
C ALA A 186 2.00 6.02 7.18
N HIS A 187 2.66 5.52 8.22
CA HIS A 187 2.27 5.76 9.60
C HIS A 187 2.44 7.24 9.98
N ALA A 188 3.58 7.86 9.65
CA ALA A 188 3.84 9.27 9.92
C ALA A 188 2.81 10.20 9.25
N LEU A 189 2.34 9.88 8.03
CA LEU A 189 1.25 10.60 7.37
C LEU A 189 -0.05 10.58 8.18
N ALA A 190 -0.41 9.44 8.76
CA ALA A 190 -1.61 9.31 9.58
C ALA A 190 -1.44 9.96 10.96
N ARG A 191 -0.28 9.76 11.60
CA ARG A 191 0.03 10.38 12.89
C ARG A 191 0.00 11.90 12.84
N THR A 192 0.45 12.50 11.73
CA THR A 192 0.48 13.96 11.54
C THR A 192 -0.78 14.51 10.86
N TYR A 193 -1.82 13.71 10.72
CA TYR A 193 -3.13 14.16 10.25
C TYR A 193 -3.86 14.93 11.38
N PRO A 194 -4.69 15.93 11.06
CA PRO A 194 -5.51 16.61 12.06
C PRO A 194 -6.37 15.63 12.87
N GLY A 195 -6.17 15.60 14.17
CA GLY A 195 -6.80 14.62 15.07
C GLY A 195 -6.04 13.29 15.19
N GLY A 196 -4.86 13.16 14.55
CA GLY A 196 -3.97 12.02 14.66
C GLY A 196 -4.44 10.76 13.93
N GLU A 197 -3.81 9.62 14.24
CA GLU A 197 -4.05 8.34 13.59
C GLU A 197 -5.51 7.88 13.70
N SER A 198 -6.15 8.06 14.87
CA SER A 198 -7.54 7.66 15.08
C SER A 198 -8.50 8.40 14.14
N ALA A 199 -8.33 9.72 13.98
CA ALA A 199 -9.11 10.51 13.04
C ALA A 199 -8.82 10.10 11.58
N PHE A 200 -7.57 9.79 11.28
CA PHE A 200 -7.16 9.31 9.96
C PHE A 200 -7.83 7.98 9.59
N VAL A 201 -7.80 7.00 10.50
CA VAL A 201 -8.44 5.69 10.30
C VAL A 201 -9.96 5.84 10.17
N SER A 202 -10.57 6.72 10.97
CA SER A 202 -11.97 7.06 10.82
C SER A 202 -12.28 7.62 9.42
N ALA A 203 -11.44 8.53 8.92
CA ALA A 203 -11.57 9.09 7.56
C ALA A 203 -11.41 8.01 6.47
N MET A 204 -10.50 7.03 6.65
CA MET A 204 -10.36 5.89 5.73
C MET A 204 -11.66 5.06 5.64
N ASN A 205 -12.30 4.77 6.76
CA ASN A 205 -13.54 3.99 6.79
C ASN A 205 -14.73 4.80 6.25
N VAL A 206 -14.81 6.10 6.56
CA VAL A 206 -15.81 6.99 5.97
C VAL A 206 -15.66 7.05 4.44
N LYS A 207 -14.43 7.16 3.94
CA LYS A 207 -14.15 7.14 2.50
C LYS A 207 -14.53 5.81 1.86
N ALA A 208 -14.24 4.69 2.51
CA ALA A 208 -14.66 3.37 2.03
C ALA A 208 -16.20 3.31 1.87
N THR A 209 -16.94 3.79 2.86
CA THR A 209 -18.40 3.88 2.80
C THR A 209 -18.88 4.77 1.66
N GLN A 210 -18.28 5.95 1.48
CA GLN A 210 -18.61 6.89 0.39
C GLN A 210 -18.37 6.30 -1.00
N LEU A 211 -17.37 5.45 -1.15
CA LEU A 211 -17.06 4.74 -2.39
C LEU A 211 -17.93 3.47 -2.59
N GLY A 212 -18.78 3.11 -1.62
CA GLY A 212 -19.60 1.90 -1.68
C GLY A 212 -18.83 0.60 -1.38
N MET A 213 -17.66 0.69 -0.75
CA MET A 213 -16.82 -0.45 -0.35
C MET A 213 -17.36 -1.12 0.92
N GLN A 214 -18.50 -1.79 0.80
CA GLN A 214 -19.29 -2.27 1.95
C GLN A 214 -18.64 -3.40 2.75
N ARG A 215 -17.68 -4.10 2.17
CA ARG A 215 -16.97 -5.22 2.80
C ARG A 215 -15.52 -4.87 3.13
N THR A 216 -15.24 -3.57 3.30
CA THR A 216 -13.90 -3.05 3.58
C THR A 216 -13.86 -2.45 4.98
N ARG A 217 -12.80 -2.78 5.71
CA ARG A 217 -12.50 -2.22 7.03
C ARG A 217 -11.02 -1.89 7.15
N TYR A 218 -10.73 -0.71 7.66
CA TYR A 218 -9.39 -0.26 8.01
C TYR A 218 -9.28 -0.08 9.53
N VAL A 219 -8.16 -0.54 10.11
CA VAL A 219 -7.84 -0.38 11.54
C VAL A 219 -6.54 0.39 11.75
N GLU A 220 -5.71 0.52 10.69
CA GLU A 220 -4.46 1.27 10.72
C GLU A 220 -4.02 1.67 9.28
N PRO A 221 -3.07 2.63 9.10
CA PRO A 221 -2.81 3.23 7.79
C PRO A 221 -1.84 2.46 6.89
N THR A 222 -1.20 1.37 7.38
CA THR A 222 -0.06 0.74 6.68
C THR A 222 -0.40 -0.59 6.01
N GLY A 223 -1.36 -1.35 6.53
CA GLY A 223 -1.68 -2.72 6.13
C GLY A 223 -0.76 -3.77 6.78
N LEU A 224 -0.16 -3.46 7.91
CA LEU A 224 0.57 -4.42 8.73
C LEU A 224 -0.37 -5.30 9.55
N SER A 225 -1.52 -4.76 9.95
CA SER A 225 -2.57 -5.53 10.61
C SER A 225 -3.33 -6.41 9.59
N SER A 226 -3.58 -7.65 9.97
CA SER A 226 -4.49 -8.56 9.23
C SER A 226 -5.95 -8.14 9.30
N ASP A 227 -6.30 -7.22 10.20
CA ASP A 227 -7.65 -6.70 10.36
C ASP A 227 -7.98 -5.57 9.38
N ASN A 228 -6.99 -5.08 8.61
CA ASN A 228 -7.23 -4.34 7.39
C ASN A 228 -7.71 -5.33 6.31
N GLN A 229 -9.00 -5.35 6.07
CA GLN A 229 -9.66 -6.34 5.23
C GLN A 229 -10.51 -5.67 4.15
N SER A 230 -10.61 -6.35 3.00
CA SER A 230 -11.43 -5.91 1.88
C SER A 230 -11.73 -7.08 0.94
N THR A 231 -12.42 -6.82 -0.15
CA THR A 231 -12.66 -7.76 -1.25
C THR A 231 -11.93 -7.31 -2.51
N ALA A 232 -11.73 -8.22 -3.46
CA ALA A 232 -11.15 -7.85 -4.75
C ALA A 232 -12.05 -6.85 -5.50
N HIS A 233 -13.36 -6.96 -5.35
CA HIS A 233 -14.34 -6.01 -5.91
C HIS A 233 -14.20 -4.61 -5.29
N ASP A 234 -14.23 -4.49 -3.96
CA ASP A 234 -14.13 -3.19 -3.29
C ASP A 234 -12.79 -2.51 -3.58
N LEU A 235 -11.69 -3.28 -3.64
CA LEU A 235 -10.39 -2.76 -4.03
C LEU A 235 -10.34 -2.29 -5.49
N ALA A 236 -11.14 -2.88 -6.38
CA ALA A 236 -11.26 -2.37 -7.75
C ALA A 236 -11.95 -1.00 -7.76
N VAL A 237 -12.98 -0.80 -6.94
CA VAL A 237 -13.63 0.51 -6.76
C VAL A 237 -12.63 1.55 -6.25
N LEU A 238 -11.83 1.21 -5.22
CA LEU A 238 -10.77 2.09 -4.71
C LEU A 238 -9.73 2.41 -5.79
N THR A 239 -9.33 1.41 -6.59
CA THR A 239 -8.33 1.57 -7.63
C THR A 239 -8.81 2.53 -8.73
N ALA A 240 -10.06 2.39 -9.17
CA ALA A 240 -10.70 3.30 -10.11
C ALA A 240 -10.74 4.73 -9.57
N ALA A 241 -11.21 4.93 -8.33
CA ALA A 241 -11.25 6.25 -7.69
C ALA A 241 -9.84 6.87 -7.55
N ALA A 242 -8.84 6.05 -7.22
CA ALA A 242 -7.46 6.51 -7.08
C ALA A 242 -6.82 6.88 -8.42
N SER A 243 -7.25 6.27 -9.53
CA SER A 243 -6.74 6.58 -10.87
C SER A 243 -7.17 7.98 -11.35
N GLU A 244 -8.24 8.54 -10.79
CA GLU A 244 -8.68 9.91 -11.06
C GLU A 244 -7.84 10.97 -10.33
N GLN A 245 -6.97 10.57 -9.38
CA GLN A 245 -6.12 11.46 -8.61
C GLN A 245 -4.72 11.58 -9.23
N PRO A 246 -4.36 12.71 -9.87
CA PRO A 246 -3.07 12.86 -10.55
C PRO A 246 -1.86 12.61 -9.65
N LEU A 247 -1.97 12.99 -8.36
CA LEU A 247 -0.92 12.80 -7.38
C LEU A 247 -0.66 11.30 -7.10
N LEU A 248 -1.72 10.51 -6.98
CA LEU A 248 -1.62 9.07 -6.73
C LEU A 248 -1.09 8.33 -7.95
N ARG A 249 -1.54 8.69 -9.17
CA ARG A 249 -0.95 8.17 -10.41
C ARG A 249 0.56 8.40 -10.43
N ARG A 250 0.97 9.66 -10.33
CA ARG A 250 2.38 10.06 -10.38
C ARG A 250 3.26 9.34 -9.35
N TYR A 251 2.79 9.23 -8.10
CA TYR A 251 3.62 8.66 -7.03
C TYR A 251 3.62 7.13 -7.03
N SER A 252 2.48 6.49 -7.30
CA SER A 252 2.43 5.02 -7.29
C SER A 252 3.21 4.40 -8.46
N THR A 253 3.33 5.11 -9.60
CA THR A 253 3.98 4.60 -10.81
C THR A 253 5.41 5.10 -11.01
N SER A 254 5.95 5.91 -10.09
CA SER A 254 7.35 6.33 -10.14
C SER A 254 8.28 5.09 -10.07
N PRO A 255 9.20 4.88 -11.04
CA PRO A 255 10.05 3.69 -11.06
C PRO A 255 11.10 3.68 -9.95
N GLY A 256 11.54 4.85 -9.51
CA GLY A 256 12.51 5.03 -8.44
C GLY A 256 12.51 6.45 -7.91
N TYR A 257 13.04 6.62 -6.70
CA TYR A 257 13.17 7.90 -6.04
C TYR A 257 14.42 7.96 -5.17
N ARG A 258 15.16 9.06 -5.27
CA ARG A 258 16.31 9.36 -4.40
C ARG A 258 15.88 10.38 -3.36
N LEU A 259 15.83 9.95 -2.10
CA LEU A 259 15.59 10.80 -0.96
C LEU A 259 16.92 11.34 -0.45
N ALA A 260 17.09 12.65 -0.44
CA ALA A 260 18.20 13.30 0.27
C ALA A 260 17.89 13.32 1.76
N THR A 261 18.87 13.02 2.60
CA THR A 261 18.81 13.08 4.07
C THR A 261 20.08 13.75 4.59
N ASP A 262 20.10 14.21 5.82
CA ASP A 262 21.27 14.82 6.44
C ASP A 262 22.50 13.90 6.46
N SER A 263 22.26 12.58 6.49
CA SER A 263 23.32 11.56 6.48
C SER A 263 23.68 11.05 5.08
N GLY A 264 23.18 11.69 4.00
CA GLY A 264 23.44 11.29 2.61
C GLY A 264 22.18 11.09 1.79
N SER A 265 22.11 10.10 0.92
CA SER A 265 20.94 9.82 0.11
C SER A 265 20.51 8.35 0.16
N LEU A 266 19.20 8.12 0.19
CA LEU A 266 18.58 6.79 0.14
C LEU A 266 17.93 6.58 -1.22
N GLN A 267 18.32 5.51 -1.92
CA GLN A 267 17.73 5.15 -3.21
C GLN A 267 16.59 4.18 -2.99
N TYR A 268 15.37 4.56 -3.38
CA TYR A 268 14.19 3.71 -3.39
C TYR A 268 13.84 3.28 -4.81
N VAL A 269 13.23 2.11 -4.94
CA VAL A 269 12.71 1.59 -6.21
C VAL A 269 11.27 1.15 -6.04
N ASN A 270 10.48 1.24 -7.09
CA ASN A 270 9.09 0.82 -7.05
C ASN A 270 8.96 -0.65 -6.64
N SER A 271 8.02 -0.95 -5.75
CA SER A 271 7.77 -2.31 -5.28
C SER A 271 7.19 -3.22 -6.37
N ASN A 272 6.54 -2.63 -7.39
CA ASN A 272 6.01 -3.32 -8.56
C ASN A 272 7.06 -3.41 -9.67
N ARG A 273 7.42 -4.65 -10.07
CA ARG A 273 8.38 -4.88 -11.16
C ARG A 273 7.83 -4.47 -12.53
N LEU A 274 6.51 -4.51 -12.74
CA LEU A 274 5.89 -4.12 -14.01
C LEU A 274 6.12 -2.64 -14.30
N VAL A 275 6.01 -1.77 -13.27
CA VAL A 275 6.37 -0.35 -13.38
C VAL A 275 7.85 -0.19 -13.77
N ARG A 276 8.75 -0.93 -13.11
CA ARG A 276 10.19 -0.82 -13.38
C ARG A 276 10.61 -1.36 -14.74
N SER A 277 9.80 -2.24 -15.35
CA SER A 277 10.11 -2.79 -16.69
C SER A 277 9.86 -1.78 -17.82
N GLY A 278 9.01 -0.76 -17.59
CA GLY A 278 8.63 0.22 -18.61
C GLY A 278 7.85 -0.36 -19.79
N THR A 279 7.33 -1.62 -19.65
CA THR A 279 6.61 -2.32 -20.73
C THR A 279 5.10 -2.33 -20.53
N TRP A 280 4.63 -1.59 -19.54
CA TRP A 280 3.23 -1.47 -19.15
C TRP A 280 2.85 0.00 -19.04
N ASP A 281 1.70 0.35 -19.55
CA ASP A 281 1.03 1.63 -19.31
C ASP A 281 0.17 1.49 -18.05
N ILE A 282 0.71 1.93 -16.91
CA ILE A 282 0.08 1.77 -15.59
C ILE A 282 -0.20 3.16 -15.03
N ASP A 283 -1.46 3.47 -14.76
CA ASP A 283 -1.86 4.73 -14.16
C ASP A 283 -1.77 4.71 -12.64
N VAL A 284 -2.16 3.62 -12.00
CA VAL A 284 -2.06 3.48 -10.55
C VAL A 284 -1.77 2.03 -10.18
N GLN A 285 -1.04 1.83 -9.09
CA GLN A 285 -0.78 0.49 -8.58
C GLN A 285 -0.43 0.48 -7.10
N LYS A 286 -0.58 -0.68 -6.47
CA LYS A 286 -0.03 -0.99 -5.17
C LYS A 286 0.21 -2.48 -5.00
N THR A 287 1.34 -2.82 -4.40
CA THR A 287 1.66 -4.21 -4.01
C THR A 287 1.58 -4.35 -2.50
N GLY A 288 1.28 -5.55 -2.03
CA GLY A 288 1.28 -5.88 -0.61
C GLY A 288 1.82 -7.28 -0.33
N TYR A 289 2.20 -7.49 0.92
CA TYR A 289 2.51 -8.78 1.50
C TYR A 289 2.52 -8.69 3.03
N ILE A 290 1.77 -9.53 3.66
CA ILE A 290 1.94 -10.05 5.01
C ILE A 290 1.65 -11.54 4.93
N ARG A 291 2.04 -12.32 5.94
CA ARG A 291 1.84 -13.77 5.92
C ARG A 291 0.37 -14.17 5.74
N GLU A 292 -0.54 -13.44 6.39
CA GLU A 292 -1.97 -13.69 6.40
C GLU A 292 -2.68 -13.28 5.09
N ALA A 293 -2.11 -12.34 4.35
CA ALA A 293 -2.67 -11.84 3.09
C ALA A 293 -2.09 -12.52 1.84
N GLY A 294 -0.98 -13.26 1.99
CA GLY A 294 -0.22 -13.69 0.83
C GLY A 294 0.34 -12.50 0.01
N TYR A 295 0.72 -12.73 -1.22
CA TYR A 295 1.17 -11.66 -2.11
C TYR A 295 -0.02 -11.02 -2.81
N THR A 296 -0.17 -9.71 -2.70
CA THR A 296 -1.30 -8.95 -3.23
C THR A 296 -0.86 -7.89 -4.24
N LEU A 297 -1.71 -7.59 -5.20
CA LEU A 297 -1.52 -6.54 -6.20
C LEU A 297 -2.87 -5.96 -6.58
N LEU A 298 -2.95 -4.65 -6.65
CA LEU A 298 -3.97 -3.94 -7.43
C LEU A 298 -3.27 -3.02 -8.43
N MET A 299 -3.88 -2.82 -9.58
CA MET A 299 -3.40 -1.88 -10.59
C MET A 299 -4.49 -1.53 -11.59
N GLN A 300 -4.41 -0.33 -12.14
CA GLN A 300 -5.12 0.05 -13.34
C GLN A 300 -4.08 0.26 -14.44
N ALA A 301 -4.33 -0.31 -15.61
CA ALA A 301 -3.44 -0.21 -16.76
C ALA A 301 -4.23 -0.19 -18.06
N GLU A 302 -3.68 0.47 -19.08
CA GLU A 302 -4.21 0.38 -20.42
C GLU A 302 -3.71 -0.89 -21.13
N LEU A 303 -4.65 -1.73 -21.57
CA LEU A 303 -4.39 -2.97 -22.30
C LEU A 303 -5.35 -3.08 -23.48
N ALA A 304 -4.78 -3.15 -24.69
CA ALA A 304 -5.56 -3.29 -25.94
C ALA A 304 -6.65 -2.20 -26.08
N GLY A 305 -6.33 -0.95 -25.72
CA GLY A 305 -7.22 0.20 -25.81
C GLY A 305 -8.30 0.26 -24.70
N ARG A 306 -8.22 -0.60 -23.69
CA ARG A 306 -9.15 -0.66 -22.55
C ARG A 306 -8.43 -0.27 -21.25
N LYS A 307 -9.09 0.53 -20.42
CA LYS A 307 -8.62 0.84 -19.05
C LYS A 307 -9.07 -0.25 -18.09
N LEU A 308 -8.19 -1.18 -17.79
CA LEU A 308 -8.50 -2.33 -16.95
C LEU A 308 -8.04 -2.11 -15.51
N VAL A 309 -8.98 -2.23 -14.58
CA VAL A 309 -8.68 -2.40 -13.17
C VAL A 309 -8.53 -3.88 -12.87
N MET A 310 -7.40 -4.24 -12.27
CA MET A 310 -7.03 -5.61 -11.95
C MET A 310 -6.65 -5.72 -10.49
N VAL A 311 -7.28 -6.63 -9.76
CA VAL A 311 -6.99 -6.93 -8.36
C VAL A 311 -6.70 -8.42 -8.20
N PHE A 312 -5.59 -8.75 -7.55
CA PHE A 312 -5.16 -10.11 -7.26
C PHE A 312 -4.75 -10.20 -5.79
N LEU A 313 -5.42 -11.07 -5.02
CA LEU A 313 -5.14 -11.28 -3.60
C LEU A 313 -4.73 -12.73 -3.36
N ASP A 314 -3.91 -12.94 -2.34
CA ASP A 314 -3.43 -14.25 -1.91
C ASP A 314 -2.76 -15.06 -3.04
N SER A 315 -1.82 -14.44 -3.72
CA SER A 315 -0.92 -15.18 -4.61
C SER A 315 0.16 -15.88 -3.79
N ALA A 316 0.47 -17.14 -4.12
CA ALA A 316 1.40 -17.99 -3.36
C ALA A 316 2.86 -17.47 -3.33
N SER A 317 3.25 -16.63 -4.29
CA SER A 317 4.62 -16.11 -4.38
C SER A 317 4.68 -14.74 -5.05
N LYS A 318 5.79 -14.05 -4.81
CA LYS A 318 6.10 -12.78 -5.51
C LYS A 318 6.10 -12.93 -7.03
N LEU A 319 6.54 -14.09 -7.54
CA LEU A 319 6.54 -14.37 -8.97
C LEU A 319 5.12 -14.66 -9.49
N ALA A 320 4.32 -15.43 -8.75
CA ALA A 320 2.92 -15.72 -9.09
C ALA A 320 2.11 -14.42 -9.24
N ARG A 321 2.21 -13.52 -8.25
CA ARG A 321 1.59 -12.18 -8.28
C ARG A 321 1.93 -11.38 -9.54
N MET A 322 3.17 -11.47 -10.02
CA MET A 322 3.60 -10.73 -11.20
C MET A 322 3.17 -11.38 -12.53
N ARG A 323 2.86 -12.68 -12.50
CA ARG A 323 2.40 -13.41 -13.69
C ARG A 323 0.91 -13.23 -13.97
N ASP A 324 0.10 -12.95 -12.96
CA ASP A 324 -1.35 -12.85 -13.15
C ASP A 324 -1.73 -11.69 -14.09
N PRO A 325 -1.19 -10.45 -13.95
CA PRO A 325 -1.40 -9.40 -14.97
C PRO A 325 -0.90 -9.78 -16.36
N GLU A 326 0.25 -10.48 -16.46
CA GLU A 326 0.77 -10.95 -17.73
C GLU A 326 -0.15 -11.99 -18.40
N ARG A 327 -0.82 -12.82 -17.61
CA ARG A 327 -1.84 -13.76 -18.09
C ARG A 327 -3.06 -13.04 -18.63
N VAL A 328 -3.54 -12.00 -17.94
CA VAL A 328 -4.63 -11.14 -18.44
C VAL A 328 -4.24 -10.51 -19.78
N ARG A 329 -3.04 -9.94 -19.88
CA ARG A 329 -2.55 -9.32 -21.11
C ARG A 329 -2.44 -10.31 -22.27
N ALA A 330 -1.90 -11.51 -22.01
CA ALA A 330 -1.79 -12.56 -23.01
C ALA A 330 -3.16 -13.08 -23.47
N TRP A 331 -4.07 -13.26 -22.51
CA TRP A 331 -5.43 -13.70 -22.78
C TRP A 331 -6.20 -12.69 -23.64
N LEU A 332 -6.14 -11.39 -23.33
CA LEU A 332 -6.78 -10.35 -24.16
C LEU A 332 -6.23 -10.31 -25.58
N ARG A 333 -4.92 -10.51 -25.75
CA ARG A 333 -4.32 -10.58 -27.10
C ARG A 333 -4.79 -11.78 -27.92
N ALA A 334 -5.14 -12.88 -27.24
CA ALA A 334 -5.66 -14.08 -27.89
C ALA A 334 -7.18 -14.02 -28.15
N HIS A 335 -7.88 -13.02 -27.58
CA HIS A 335 -9.33 -12.82 -27.70
C HIS A 335 -9.63 -11.41 -28.26
N PRO A 336 -9.31 -11.12 -29.53
CA PRO A 336 -9.49 -9.79 -30.11
C PRO A 336 -10.95 -9.33 -30.13
N GLU A 337 -11.91 -10.25 -30.11
CA GLU A 337 -13.34 -9.95 -29.98
C GLU A 337 -13.67 -9.17 -28.70
N LEU A 338 -12.94 -9.38 -27.61
CA LEU A 338 -13.11 -8.63 -26.35
C LEU A 338 -12.56 -7.20 -26.44
N THR A 339 -11.81 -6.88 -27.49
CA THR A 339 -11.19 -5.56 -27.71
C THR A 339 -11.89 -4.76 -28.79
N ALA A 340 -12.64 -5.42 -29.70
CA ALA A 340 -13.30 -4.81 -30.84
C ALA A 340 -14.54 -3.97 -30.48
N HIS A 341 -15.19 -4.22 -29.34
CA HIS A 341 -16.42 -3.53 -28.96
C HIS A 341 -16.28 -2.01 -28.72
N LYS A 342 -15.07 -1.53 -28.47
CA LYS A 342 -14.83 -0.10 -28.21
C LYS A 342 -14.73 0.78 -29.46
N ALA A 343 -14.51 0.18 -30.63
CA ALA A 343 -14.44 0.93 -31.90
C ALA A 343 -15.83 1.33 -32.43
N ALA A 344 -16.85 0.52 -32.17
CA ALA A 344 -18.20 0.76 -32.68
C ALA A 344 -19.00 1.84 -31.94
N ASP A 345 -18.70 2.08 -30.64
CA ASP A 345 -19.43 3.07 -29.81
C ASP A 345 -18.89 4.52 -29.92
N LYS A 346 -17.74 4.72 -30.59
CA LYS A 346 -17.18 6.07 -30.75
C LYS A 346 -17.66 6.80 -32.01
N ASP A 347 -18.30 6.07 -32.94
CA ASP A 347 -18.80 6.60 -34.20
C ASP A 347 -20.35 6.71 -34.22
N SER A 348 -21.02 6.54 -33.09
CA SER A 348 -22.45 6.79 -32.87
C SER A 348 -22.67 8.03 -32.00
#